data_9d8a92ad58dd7700a5aa8333509992dc
#
_entry.id   9d8a92ad58dd7700a5aa8333509992dc
#
_cell.length_a   1.000
_cell.length_b   1.000
_cell.length_c   1.000
_cell.angle_alpha   90.00
_cell.angle_beta   90.00
_cell.angle_gamma   90.00
#
_symmetry.space_group_name_H-M   'P 1'
#
loop_
_entity.id
_entity.type
_entity.pdbx_description
1 polymer ?
#
loop_
_entity_poly.entity_id
_entity_poly.type
_entity_poly.pdbx_seq_one_letter_code
_entity_poly.pdbx_strand_id
1 'polypeptide(L)'
;MLMCGNEDFVGSSVSTYLKSKNAEVTSVPWQVMVDYSARYLHRLMIFNIISHEQSYADFVSYLNKSRFKLYDNAVVVIADSRLAALCIELLYVEKAIVLTDKSPLRDFGRLTTLTEECWNPRVFRSQKRLSDREQQILSLLVRGYSPNEISDLISVSYKTIQTHKMRIIVKLGLAHSTALNKQIVRFNHPLSFLS
;
A
#
# COMPACT_ATOMS: atom_id res chain seq x y z
N MET A 1 9.40 -15.97 6.87
CA MET A 1 8.55 -14.90 6.31
C MET A 1 7.10 -15.23 6.53
N LEU A 2 6.27 -14.25 6.87
CA LEU A 2 4.82 -14.41 6.88
C LEU A 2 4.23 -13.89 5.58
N MET A 3 3.24 -14.57 5.03
CA MET A 3 2.55 -14.14 3.82
C MET A 3 1.05 -14.37 3.96
N CYS A 4 0.23 -13.41 3.51
CA CYS A 4 -1.20 -13.57 3.35
C CYS A 4 -1.65 -13.26 1.91
N GLY A 5 -2.84 -13.72 1.52
CA GLY A 5 -3.39 -13.52 0.18
C GLY A 5 -2.64 -14.31 -0.89
N ASN A 6 -2.30 -15.56 -0.60
CA ASN A 6 -1.60 -16.45 -1.54
C ASN A 6 -2.54 -17.39 -2.32
N GLU A 7 -3.84 -17.15 -2.23
CA GLU A 7 -4.86 -17.99 -2.90
C GLU A 7 -5.05 -17.61 -4.38
N ASP A 8 -4.64 -16.40 -4.77
CA ASP A 8 -4.67 -15.96 -6.18
C ASP A 8 -3.39 -16.34 -6.94
N PHE A 9 -3.41 -16.12 -8.26
CA PHE A 9 -2.29 -16.44 -9.13
C PHE A 9 -1.00 -15.68 -8.74
N VAL A 10 -1.10 -14.41 -8.38
CA VAL A 10 0.08 -13.60 -8.01
C VAL A 10 0.68 -14.07 -6.71
N GLY A 11 -0.16 -14.26 -5.68
CA GLY A 11 0.27 -14.74 -4.37
C GLY A 11 0.89 -16.13 -4.43
N SER A 12 0.27 -17.06 -5.16
CA SER A 12 0.79 -18.41 -5.37
C SER A 12 2.14 -18.39 -6.09
N SER A 13 2.28 -17.57 -7.14
CA SER A 13 3.53 -17.42 -7.89
C SER A 13 4.65 -16.85 -7.04
N VAL A 14 4.37 -15.79 -6.28
CA VAL A 14 5.35 -15.17 -5.37
C VAL A 14 5.77 -16.15 -4.27
N SER A 15 4.82 -16.84 -3.63
CA SER A 15 5.10 -17.85 -2.61
C SER A 15 5.99 -18.97 -3.15
N THR A 16 5.66 -19.51 -4.31
CA THR A 16 6.45 -20.56 -4.99
C THR A 16 7.86 -20.07 -5.32
N TYR A 17 7.97 -18.86 -5.86
CA TYR A 17 9.26 -18.27 -6.18
C TYR A 17 10.12 -18.06 -4.94
N LEU A 18 9.58 -17.53 -3.85
CA LEU A 18 10.31 -17.34 -2.59
C LEU A 18 10.79 -18.67 -2.00
N LYS A 19 9.94 -19.71 -2.03
CA LYS A 19 10.30 -21.08 -1.61
C LYS A 19 11.43 -21.65 -2.47
N SER A 20 11.44 -21.40 -3.80
CA SER A 20 12.53 -21.82 -4.68
C SER A 20 13.87 -21.13 -4.37
N LYS A 21 13.85 -20.03 -3.61
CA LYS A 21 15.03 -19.32 -3.09
C LYS A 21 15.38 -19.72 -1.65
N ASN A 22 14.91 -20.88 -1.18
CA ASN A 22 15.12 -21.41 0.16
C ASN A 22 14.52 -20.52 1.29
N ALA A 23 13.51 -19.71 0.98
CA ALA A 23 12.82 -18.92 1.99
C ALA A 23 11.72 -19.75 2.65
N GLU A 24 11.69 -19.79 3.98
CA GLU A 24 10.56 -20.33 4.73
C GLU A 24 9.40 -19.35 4.67
N VAL A 25 8.31 -19.71 3.99
CA VAL A 25 7.10 -18.90 3.83
C VAL A 25 5.96 -19.57 4.58
N THR A 26 5.47 -18.93 5.62
CA THR A 26 4.31 -19.36 6.41
C THR A 26 3.10 -18.54 5.99
N SER A 27 2.04 -19.20 5.54
CA SER A 27 0.78 -18.55 5.18
C SER A 27 -0.09 -18.37 6.41
N VAL A 28 -0.61 -17.17 6.60
CA VAL A 28 -1.54 -16.84 7.69
C VAL A 28 -2.65 -15.92 7.18
N PRO A 29 -3.86 -15.99 7.76
CA PRO A 29 -4.92 -15.02 7.47
C PRO A 29 -4.45 -13.61 7.83
N TRP A 30 -4.84 -12.64 7.02
CA TRP A 30 -4.39 -11.25 7.19
C TRP A 30 -4.85 -10.64 8.54
N GLN A 31 -6.01 -11.04 9.04
CA GLN A 31 -6.59 -10.53 10.30
C GLN A 31 -5.69 -10.79 11.50
N VAL A 32 -5.00 -11.92 11.51
CA VAL A 32 -4.13 -12.34 12.63
C VAL A 32 -2.64 -12.10 12.34
N MET A 33 -2.27 -11.67 11.14
CA MET A 33 -0.89 -11.60 10.69
C MET A 33 -0.02 -10.68 11.56
N VAL A 34 -0.56 -9.53 11.97
CA VAL A 34 0.16 -8.58 12.83
C VAL A 34 0.41 -9.15 14.23
N ASP A 35 -0.60 -9.79 14.82
CA ASP A 35 -0.46 -10.39 16.15
C ASP A 35 0.38 -11.67 16.11
N TYR A 36 0.35 -12.41 14.99
CA TYR A 36 1.18 -13.59 14.78
C TYR A 36 2.66 -13.19 14.65
N SER A 37 2.99 -12.10 13.95
CA SER A 37 4.37 -11.63 13.83
C SER A 37 4.99 -11.24 15.16
N ALA A 38 4.22 -10.61 16.05
CA ALA A 38 4.66 -10.24 17.38
C ALA A 38 5.02 -11.46 18.27
N ARG A 39 4.31 -12.59 18.07
CA ARG A 39 4.54 -13.83 18.87
C ARG A 39 5.74 -14.63 18.38
N TYR A 40 6.00 -14.63 17.06
CA TYR A 40 6.96 -15.56 16.44
C TYR A 40 8.18 -14.86 15.84
N LEU A 41 8.45 -13.60 16.19
CA LEU A 41 9.60 -12.81 15.77
C LEU A 41 9.85 -12.81 14.24
N HIS A 42 8.76 -12.88 13.46
CA HIS A 42 8.88 -12.79 12.02
C HIS A 42 9.19 -11.36 11.59
N ARG A 43 10.30 -11.19 10.89
CA ARG A 43 10.83 -9.87 10.49
C ARG A 43 10.26 -9.35 9.17
N LEU A 44 9.81 -10.24 8.28
CA LEU A 44 9.25 -9.88 6.97
C LEU A 44 7.81 -10.38 6.85
N MET A 45 6.93 -9.45 6.55
CA MET A 45 5.51 -9.67 6.34
C MET A 45 5.12 -9.26 4.92
N ILE A 46 4.50 -10.16 4.17
CA ILE A 46 4.06 -9.93 2.79
C ILE A 46 2.54 -9.99 2.75
N PHE A 47 1.92 -8.90 2.34
CA PHE A 47 0.48 -8.76 2.16
C PHE A 47 0.16 -8.67 0.67
N ASN A 48 -0.40 -9.72 0.09
CA ASN A 48 -0.96 -9.66 -1.25
C ASN A 48 -2.43 -9.25 -1.15
N ILE A 49 -2.74 -8.07 -1.69
CA ILE A 49 -4.07 -7.45 -1.61
C ILE A 49 -4.75 -7.32 -2.98
N ILE A 50 -4.20 -7.95 -4.03
CA ILE A 50 -4.70 -7.78 -5.40
C ILE A 50 -6.12 -8.31 -5.57
N SER A 51 -6.40 -9.49 -5.02
CA SER A 51 -7.70 -10.18 -5.16
C SER A 51 -8.42 -10.31 -3.81
N HIS A 52 -8.22 -9.36 -2.91
CA HIS A 52 -8.79 -9.42 -1.59
C HIS A 52 -10.27 -8.99 -1.58
N GLU A 53 -11.07 -9.63 -0.72
CA GLU A 53 -12.50 -9.27 -0.51
C GLU A 53 -12.69 -7.89 0.09
N GLN A 54 -11.66 -7.35 0.74
CA GLN A 54 -11.69 -6.02 1.34
C GLN A 54 -11.17 -4.94 0.41
N SER A 55 -11.61 -3.71 0.65
CA SER A 55 -11.10 -2.55 -0.06
C SER A 55 -9.64 -2.26 0.29
N TYR A 56 -8.92 -1.64 -0.63
CA TYR A 56 -7.57 -1.11 -0.37
C TYR A 56 -7.57 -0.09 0.77
N ALA A 57 -8.63 0.72 0.88
CA ALA A 57 -8.77 1.71 1.95
C ALA A 57 -8.82 1.06 3.33
N ASP A 58 -9.62 -0.01 3.50
CA ASP A 58 -9.72 -0.74 4.75
C ASP A 58 -8.40 -1.38 5.12
N PHE A 59 -7.74 -1.99 4.15
CA PHE A 59 -6.45 -2.63 4.35
C PHE A 59 -5.36 -1.62 4.76
N VAL A 60 -5.23 -0.50 4.05
CA VAL A 60 -4.27 0.57 4.39
C VAL A 60 -4.60 1.17 5.76
N SER A 61 -5.89 1.35 6.07
CA SER A 61 -6.34 1.81 7.40
C SER A 61 -5.93 0.83 8.50
N TYR A 62 -6.09 -0.48 8.28
CA TYR A 62 -5.66 -1.53 9.20
C TYR A 62 -4.15 -1.49 9.47
N LEU A 63 -3.33 -1.42 8.42
CA LEU A 63 -1.87 -1.33 8.58
C LEU A 63 -1.46 -0.04 9.31
N ASN A 64 -2.07 1.09 8.97
CA ASN A 64 -1.78 2.36 9.61
C ASN A 64 -2.15 2.38 11.10
N LYS A 65 -3.26 1.75 11.50
CA LYS A 65 -3.64 1.56 12.90
C LYS A 65 -2.66 0.64 13.64
N SER A 66 -2.11 -0.34 12.93
CA SER A 66 -1.17 -1.33 13.47
C SER A 66 0.30 -0.89 13.41
N ARG A 67 0.60 0.32 12.92
CA ARG A 67 1.99 0.77 12.64
C ARG A 67 2.97 0.63 13.80
N PHE A 68 2.51 0.82 15.04
CA PHE A 68 3.36 0.67 16.23
C PHE A 68 3.73 -0.79 16.50
N LYS A 69 2.81 -1.74 16.23
CA LYS A 69 3.10 -3.17 16.31
C LYS A 69 4.03 -3.65 15.19
N LEU A 70 4.08 -2.92 14.07
CA LEU A 70 4.85 -3.21 12.87
C LEU A 70 6.20 -2.50 12.82
N TYR A 71 6.57 -1.75 13.87
CA TYR A 71 7.77 -0.90 13.87
C TYR A 71 9.06 -1.66 13.52
N ASP A 72 9.23 -2.87 14.06
CA ASP A 72 10.41 -3.71 13.81
C ASP A 72 10.27 -4.61 12.58
N ASN A 73 9.09 -4.65 11.95
CA ASN A 73 8.82 -5.51 10.83
C ASN A 73 9.05 -4.82 9.50
N ALA A 74 9.69 -5.52 8.58
CA ALA A 74 9.64 -5.16 7.17
C ALA A 74 8.29 -5.58 6.58
N VAL A 75 7.58 -4.64 5.98
CA VAL A 75 6.25 -4.87 5.40
C VAL A 75 6.30 -4.72 3.89
N VAL A 76 5.88 -5.73 3.17
CA VAL A 76 5.72 -5.72 1.72
C VAL A 76 4.24 -5.81 1.40
N VAL A 77 3.73 -4.85 0.64
CA VAL A 77 2.37 -4.87 0.11
C VAL A 77 2.43 -5.16 -1.38
N ILE A 78 1.76 -6.21 -1.85
CA ILE A 78 1.61 -6.50 -3.27
C ILE A 78 0.24 -5.96 -3.71
N ALA A 79 0.25 -4.92 -4.52
CA ALA A 79 -0.94 -4.18 -4.93
C ALA A 79 -1.13 -4.22 -6.47
N ASP A 80 -2.36 -3.99 -6.92
CA ASP A 80 -2.64 -3.71 -8.32
C ASP A 80 -1.83 -2.48 -8.77
N SER A 81 -1.15 -2.57 -9.89
CA SER A 81 -0.27 -1.51 -10.42
C SER A 81 -0.97 -0.17 -10.61
N ARG A 82 -2.29 -0.18 -10.82
CA ARG A 82 -3.12 1.04 -10.97
C ARG A 82 -3.36 1.76 -9.64
N LEU A 83 -3.33 1.03 -8.51
CA LEU A 83 -3.61 1.55 -7.16
C LEU A 83 -2.35 1.71 -6.31
N ALA A 84 -1.22 1.20 -6.78
CA ALA A 84 0.04 1.22 -6.03
C ALA A 84 0.46 2.63 -5.61
N ALA A 85 0.26 3.64 -6.46
CA ALA A 85 0.59 5.03 -6.14
C ALA A 85 -0.22 5.55 -4.94
N LEU A 86 -1.53 5.25 -4.87
CA LEU A 86 -2.36 5.59 -3.71
C LEU A 86 -1.91 4.83 -2.45
N CYS A 87 -1.59 3.53 -2.57
CA CYS A 87 -1.05 2.76 -1.45
C CYS A 87 0.22 3.40 -0.89
N ILE A 88 1.19 3.76 -1.76
CA ILE A 88 2.46 4.37 -1.36
C ILE A 88 2.24 5.67 -0.59
N GLU A 89 1.36 6.54 -1.08
CA GLU A 89 1.12 7.85 -0.48
C GLU A 89 0.32 7.79 0.83
N LEU A 90 -0.57 6.80 0.97
CA LEU A 90 -1.48 6.68 2.11
C LEU A 90 -1.00 5.71 3.19
N LEU A 91 0.06 4.93 2.94
CA LEU A 91 0.62 3.99 3.91
C LEU A 91 1.66 4.69 4.80
N TYR A 92 1.41 4.65 6.13
CA TYR A 92 2.25 5.31 7.15
C TYR A 92 3.10 4.32 7.97
N VAL A 93 3.27 3.09 7.48
CA VAL A 93 4.19 2.11 8.08
C VAL A 93 5.61 2.42 7.63
N GLU A 94 6.53 2.59 8.57
CA GLU A 94 7.88 3.12 8.32
C GLU A 94 8.71 2.22 7.39
N LYS A 95 8.75 0.92 7.70
CA LYS A 95 9.51 -0.08 6.93
C LYS A 95 8.62 -0.78 5.89
N ALA A 96 7.70 -0.04 5.23
CA ALA A 96 6.84 -0.61 4.20
C ALA A 96 7.32 -0.29 2.79
N ILE A 97 7.17 -1.26 1.90
CA ILE A 97 7.35 -1.13 0.46
C ILE A 97 6.11 -1.64 -0.25
N VAL A 98 5.82 -1.08 -1.43
CA VAL A 98 4.74 -1.54 -2.29
C VAL A 98 5.35 -2.10 -3.57
N LEU A 99 5.11 -3.39 -3.81
CA LEU A 99 5.34 -4.07 -5.09
C LEU A 99 4.00 -4.23 -5.82
N THR A 100 4.05 -4.58 -7.08
CA THR A 100 2.84 -4.71 -7.90
C THR A 100 2.81 -6.04 -8.63
N ASP A 101 1.66 -6.38 -9.19
CA ASP A 101 1.47 -7.47 -10.15
C ASP A 101 2.43 -7.41 -11.35
N LYS A 102 3.00 -6.22 -11.64
CA LYS A 102 3.97 -5.97 -12.72
C LYS A 102 5.41 -5.86 -12.25
N SER A 103 5.66 -5.97 -10.95
CA SER A 103 7.02 -5.95 -10.42
C SER A 103 7.82 -7.17 -10.89
N PRO A 104 9.06 -6.99 -11.36
CA PRO A 104 9.87 -8.11 -11.81
C PRO A 104 10.19 -9.07 -10.67
N LEU A 105 10.26 -10.37 -10.94
CA LEU A 105 10.54 -11.41 -9.94
C LEU A 105 11.83 -11.18 -9.15
N ARG A 106 12.84 -10.55 -9.77
CA ARG A 106 14.09 -10.18 -9.07
C ARG A 106 13.86 -9.28 -7.84
N ASP A 107 12.80 -8.45 -7.86
CA ASP A 107 12.52 -7.56 -6.73
C ASP A 107 11.96 -8.37 -5.55
N PHE A 108 11.17 -9.41 -5.83
CA PHE A 108 10.75 -10.38 -4.81
C PHE A 108 11.95 -11.22 -4.31
N GLY A 109 12.88 -11.59 -5.22
CA GLY A 109 14.10 -12.31 -4.84
C GLY A 109 14.99 -11.54 -3.87
N ARG A 110 15.06 -10.21 -3.98
CA ARG A 110 15.80 -9.37 -3.04
C ARG A 110 15.26 -9.45 -1.61
N LEU A 111 13.98 -9.76 -1.44
CA LEU A 111 13.38 -9.91 -0.11
C LEU A 111 13.99 -11.08 0.69
N THR A 112 14.54 -12.10 0.02
CA THR A 112 15.16 -13.26 0.68
C THR A 112 16.58 -12.97 1.21
N THR A 113 17.24 -11.94 0.68
CA THR A 113 18.61 -11.54 1.03
C THR A 113 18.68 -10.34 1.97
N LEU A 114 17.53 -9.76 2.32
CA LEU A 114 17.46 -8.60 3.21
C LEU A 114 17.71 -9.04 4.65
N THR A 115 18.89 -8.70 5.16
CA THR A 115 19.17 -8.67 6.59
C THR A 115 18.64 -7.35 7.19
N GLU A 116 18.50 -7.26 8.51
CA GLU A 116 18.05 -6.03 9.19
C GLU A 116 18.92 -4.82 8.83
N GLU A 117 20.23 -5.02 8.73
CA GLU A 117 21.20 -3.98 8.38
C GLU A 117 21.05 -3.50 6.93
N CYS A 118 20.58 -4.39 6.04
CA CYS A 118 20.43 -4.12 4.60
C CYS A 118 19.02 -3.68 4.20
N TRP A 119 18.04 -3.68 5.13
CA TRP A 119 16.70 -3.18 4.83
C TRP A 119 16.74 -1.66 4.61
N ASN A 120 17.03 -1.29 3.37
CA ASN A 120 16.96 0.10 2.95
C ASN A 120 15.66 0.31 2.13
N PRO A 121 14.61 0.88 2.74
CA PRO A 121 13.37 1.19 2.01
C PRO A 121 13.64 2.07 0.78
N ARG A 122 14.72 2.84 0.76
CA ARG A 122 15.08 3.70 -0.38
C ARG A 122 15.40 2.93 -1.65
N VAL A 123 15.81 1.66 -1.56
CA VAL A 123 16.08 0.80 -2.72
C VAL A 123 14.78 0.35 -3.39
N PHE A 124 13.68 0.26 -2.62
CA PHE A 124 12.37 -0.22 -3.07
C PHE A 124 11.30 0.88 -3.06
N ARG A 125 11.53 1.99 -2.36
CA ARG A 125 10.60 3.12 -2.37
C ARG A 125 10.65 3.83 -3.71
N SER A 126 9.55 3.78 -4.45
CA SER A 126 9.14 5.01 -5.10
C SER A 126 8.92 6.04 -3.97
N GLN A 127 9.75 7.07 -3.90
CA GLN A 127 9.64 8.10 -2.86
C GLN A 127 8.23 8.65 -2.86
N LYS A 128 7.66 8.87 -1.66
CA LYS A 128 6.44 9.66 -1.54
C LYS A 128 6.63 10.95 -2.31
N ARG A 129 5.75 11.20 -3.26
CA ARG A 129 5.86 12.35 -4.16
C ARG A 129 5.07 13.55 -3.66
N LEU A 130 4.11 13.28 -2.77
CA LEU A 130 3.23 14.30 -2.22
C LEU A 130 3.87 14.99 -1.01
N SER A 131 3.66 16.30 -0.89
CA SER A 131 3.94 17.02 0.35
C SER A 131 2.93 16.63 1.43
N ASP A 132 3.24 16.94 2.71
CA ASP A 132 2.34 16.63 3.83
C ASP A 132 0.94 17.23 3.61
N ARG A 133 0.86 18.44 3.05
CA ARG A 133 -0.41 19.08 2.73
C ARG A 133 -1.17 18.36 1.61
N GLU A 134 -0.48 17.93 0.59
CA GLU A 134 -1.07 17.15 -0.50
C GLU A 134 -1.52 15.77 -0.02
N GLN A 135 -0.76 15.11 0.87
CA GLN A 135 -1.16 13.84 1.48
C GLN A 135 -2.40 14.02 2.36
N GLN A 136 -2.47 15.10 3.15
CA GLN A 136 -3.65 15.43 3.95
C GLN A 136 -4.88 15.58 3.05
N ILE A 137 -4.77 16.34 1.97
CA ILE A 137 -5.88 16.56 1.02
C ILE A 137 -6.25 15.24 0.32
N LEU A 138 -5.27 14.45 -0.14
CA LEU A 138 -5.54 13.15 -0.75
C LEU A 138 -6.27 12.20 0.22
N SER A 139 -5.83 12.15 1.46
CA SER A 139 -6.48 11.33 2.50
C SER A 139 -7.95 11.72 2.71
N LEU A 140 -8.26 13.03 2.72
CA LEU A 140 -9.64 13.52 2.83
C LEU A 140 -10.47 13.20 1.60
N LEU A 141 -9.91 13.36 0.38
CA LEU A 141 -10.58 12.97 -0.87
C LEU A 141 -10.91 11.47 -0.90
N VAL A 142 -9.99 10.61 -0.46
CA VAL A 142 -10.20 9.15 -0.37
C VAL A 142 -11.30 8.82 0.65
N ARG A 143 -11.42 9.59 1.71
CA ARG A 143 -12.50 9.46 2.71
C ARG A 143 -13.86 10.01 2.22
N GLY A 144 -13.93 10.53 0.99
CA GLY A 144 -15.16 10.98 0.35
C GLY A 144 -15.50 12.46 0.56
N TYR A 145 -14.62 13.25 1.21
CA TYR A 145 -14.86 14.68 1.35
C TYR A 145 -14.75 15.40 0.01
N SER A 146 -15.69 16.27 -0.28
CA SER A 146 -15.66 17.18 -1.43
C SER A 146 -14.59 18.27 -1.24
N PRO A 147 -14.08 18.90 -2.31
CA PRO A 147 -13.14 20.00 -2.20
C PRO A 147 -13.65 21.19 -1.36
N ASN A 148 -14.98 21.46 -1.33
CA ASN A 148 -15.57 22.48 -0.48
C ASN A 148 -15.47 22.11 0.99
N GLU A 149 -15.91 20.89 1.37
CA GLU A 149 -15.78 20.40 2.74
C GLU A 149 -14.31 20.36 3.20
N ILE A 150 -13.38 19.99 2.32
CA ILE A 150 -11.95 20.03 2.64
C ILE A 150 -11.49 21.47 2.90
N SER A 151 -11.95 22.44 2.09
CA SER A 151 -11.59 23.86 2.26
C SER A 151 -12.00 24.37 3.64
N ASP A 152 -13.18 23.99 4.11
CA ASP A 152 -13.70 24.36 5.41
C ASP A 152 -12.94 23.64 6.55
N LEU A 153 -12.71 22.33 6.42
CA LEU A 153 -12.03 21.50 7.42
C LEU A 153 -10.60 21.95 7.72
N ILE A 154 -9.87 22.39 6.72
CA ILE A 154 -8.45 22.74 6.85
C ILE A 154 -8.19 24.24 6.72
N SER A 155 -9.26 25.04 6.71
CA SER A 155 -9.23 26.52 6.70
C SER A 155 -8.37 27.11 5.57
N VAL A 156 -8.56 26.64 4.35
CA VAL A 156 -7.92 27.18 3.14
C VAL A 156 -8.96 27.43 2.05
N SER A 157 -8.67 28.35 1.13
CA SER A 157 -9.62 28.65 0.05
C SER A 157 -9.86 27.44 -0.87
N TYR A 158 -11.07 27.33 -1.40
CA TYR A 158 -11.42 26.34 -2.43
C TYR A 158 -10.43 26.33 -3.60
N LYS A 159 -10.00 27.52 -4.05
CA LYS A 159 -9.01 27.68 -5.12
C LYS A 159 -7.68 27.00 -4.75
N THR A 160 -7.26 27.13 -3.50
CA THR A 160 -6.05 26.47 -2.98
C THR A 160 -6.20 24.95 -3.01
N ILE A 161 -7.36 24.42 -2.60
CA ILE A 161 -7.64 22.97 -2.66
C ILE A 161 -7.57 22.47 -4.10
N GLN A 162 -8.18 23.17 -5.06
CA GLN A 162 -8.11 22.80 -6.47
C GLN A 162 -6.67 22.79 -7.00
N THR A 163 -5.85 23.77 -6.60
CA THR A 163 -4.43 23.82 -6.97
C THR A 163 -3.68 22.60 -6.44
N HIS A 164 -3.87 22.24 -5.17
CA HIS A 164 -3.27 21.03 -4.59
C HIS A 164 -3.79 19.77 -5.29
N LYS A 165 -5.09 19.66 -5.55
CA LYS A 165 -5.67 18.53 -6.29
C LYS A 165 -5.01 18.33 -7.66
N MET A 166 -4.77 19.42 -8.40
CA MET A 166 -4.06 19.34 -9.69
C MET A 166 -2.61 18.87 -9.52
N ARG A 167 -1.90 19.36 -8.50
CA ARG A 167 -0.54 18.89 -8.19
C ARG A 167 -0.51 17.40 -7.81
N ILE A 168 -1.46 16.92 -7.03
CA ILE A 168 -1.62 15.50 -6.70
C ILE A 168 -1.78 14.67 -7.97
N ILE A 169 -2.68 15.08 -8.89
CA ILE A 169 -2.92 14.39 -10.17
C ILE A 169 -1.62 14.25 -10.95
N VAL A 170 -0.88 15.34 -11.12
CA VAL A 170 0.40 15.36 -11.84
C VAL A 170 1.44 14.46 -11.17
N LYS A 171 1.59 14.57 -9.84
CA LYS A 171 2.58 13.79 -9.08
C LYS A 171 2.25 12.28 -9.04
N LEU A 172 0.98 11.91 -9.08
CA LEU A 172 0.53 10.52 -9.21
C LEU A 172 0.60 10.00 -10.65
N GLY A 173 1.01 10.83 -11.63
CA GLY A 173 1.10 10.45 -13.04
C GLY A 173 -0.25 10.24 -13.70
N LEU A 174 -1.30 10.91 -13.23
CA LEU A 174 -2.66 10.79 -13.75
C LEU A 174 -2.94 11.85 -14.81
N ALA A 175 -3.72 11.50 -15.82
CA ALA A 175 -4.01 12.40 -16.93
C ALA A 175 -4.96 13.55 -16.55
N HIS A 176 -5.92 13.29 -15.67
CA HIS A 176 -6.97 14.28 -15.32
C HIS A 176 -7.70 13.89 -14.03
N SER A 177 -8.54 14.82 -13.54
CA SER A 177 -9.31 14.66 -12.28
C SER A 177 -10.22 13.43 -12.27
N THR A 178 -10.82 13.08 -13.42
CA THR A 178 -11.67 11.89 -13.53
C THR A 178 -10.87 10.59 -13.30
N ALA A 179 -9.60 10.56 -13.71
CA ALA A 179 -8.72 9.41 -13.45
C ALA A 179 -8.45 9.25 -11.94
N LEU A 180 -8.20 10.36 -11.23
CA LEU A 180 -8.07 10.33 -9.77
C LEU A 180 -9.34 9.82 -9.10
N ASN A 181 -10.51 10.34 -9.49
CA ASN A 181 -11.79 9.92 -8.91
C ASN A 181 -12.05 8.41 -9.16
N LYS A 182 -11.75 7.90 -10.37
CA LYS A 182 -11.86 6.47 -10.68
C LYS A 182 -10.92 5.62 -9.80
N GLN A 183 -9.71 6.08 -9.55
CA GLN A 183 -8.80 5.38 -8.65
C GLN A 183 -9.29 5.41 -7.21
N ILE A 184 -9.80 6.53 -6.71
CA ILE A 184 -10.38 6.64 -5.38
C ILE A 184 -11.56 5.68 -5.21
N VAL A 185 -12.46 5.61 -6.20
CA VAL A 185 -13.59 4.66 -6.18
C VAL A 185 -13.07 3.22 -6.08
N ARG A 186 -12.12 2.83 -6.93
CA ARG A 186 -11.53 1.48 -6.90
C ARG A 186 -10.77 1.19 -5.59
N PHE A 187 -10.15 2.20 -5.01
CA PHE A 187 -9.44 2.07 -3.75
C PHE A 187 -10.39 1.81 -2.57
N ASN A 188 -11.58 2.40 -2.62
CA ASN A 188 -12.58 2.30 -1.57
C ASN A 188 -13.52 1.09 -1.70
N HIS A 189 -13.55 0.45 -2.86
CA HIS A 189 -14.42 -0.72 -3.10
C HIS A 189 -13.60 -1.97 -3.36
N PRO A 190 -14.05 -3.14 -2.89
CA PRO A 190 -13.45 -4.43 -3.23
C PRO A 190 -13.43 -4.63 -4.75
N LEU A 191 -12.36 -5.23 -5.28
CA LEU A 191 -12.22 -5.47 -6.72
C LEU A 191 -13.31 -6.41 -7.28
N SER A 192 -13.90 -7.26 -6.45
CA SER A 192 -15.01 -8.15 -6.79
C SER A 192 -16.30 -7.45 -7.21
N PHE A 193 -16.45 -6.15 -6.91
CA PHE A 193 -17.62 -5.33 -7.31
C PHE A 193 -17.41 -4.55 -8.62
N LEU A 194 -16.24 -4.65 -9.25
CA LEU A 194 -15.87 -3.85 -10.43
C LEU A 194 -15.70 -4.69 -11.70
N SER A 195 -16.07 -5.97 -11.64
CA SER A 195 -16.06 -6.92 -12.78
C SER A 195 -17.36 -6.90 -13.55
#